data_264ed26995ea7ac4d62364da0b87dcaa
#
_entry.id   264ed26995ea7ac4d62364da0b87dcaa
#
_cell.length_a   1.000
_cell.length_b   1.000
_cell.length_c   1.000
_cell.angle_alpha   90.00
_cell.angle_beta   90.00
_cell.angle_gamma   90.00
#
_symmetry.space_group_name_H-M   'P 1'
#
loop_
_entity.id
_entity.type
_entity.pdbx_description
1 polymer ?
#
loop_
_entity_poly.entity_id
_entity_poly.type
_entity_poly.pdbx_seq_one_letter_code
_entity_poly.pdbx_strand_id
1 'polypeptide(L)'
;IGGGMMLIAILPSFLPLNALIPVHGLTQMSSNLSRAVFGYKDVQFEVIPKFLLGSAIGIGIFAGILNFISLEYVPLFIGAYILLSLWSEKFNEKIKRYESYFLAGFFQTGLSMVVGATGPLTMTLLLKDYQDKDKVVATGAALMSITHILKVFVFMYFGFVFFDYIGVIIAMIIGAVAGSWAGTQLRDKIDGKKFILILKVLLSALAIHVIVGVFI
;
A
#
# COMPACT_ATOMS: atom_id res chain seq x y z
N ILE A 1 5.15 -0.42 -8.26
CA ILE A 1 4.95 -1.26 -7.05
C ILE A 1 5.89 -0.72 -5.99
N GLY A 2 6.60 -0.08 -5.60
CA GLY A 2 7.46 0.27 -4.46
C GLY A 2 7.15 1.62 -3.81
N GLY A 3 6.53 2.57 -4.50
CA GLY A 3 6.35 3.92 -4.00
C GLY A 3 5.56 4.01 -2.68
N GLY A 4 4.50 3.22 -2.53
CA GLY A 4 3.74 3.16 -1.28
C GLY A 4 4.55 2.58 -0.13
N MET A 5 5.36 1.53 -0.39
CA MET A 5 6.26 0.96 0.62
C MET A 5 7.40 1.91 0.98
N MET A 6 7.98 2.62 0.00
CA MET A 6 8.97 3.65 0.28
C MET A 6 8.39 4.78 1.14
N LEU A 7 7.19 5.23 0.77
CA LEU A 7 6.53 6.29 1.51
C LEU A 7 6.30 5.90 2.97
N ILE A 8 5.67 4.75 3.23
CA ILE A 8 5.38 4.32 4.61
C ILE A 8 6.66 4.05 5.41
N ALA A 9 7.75 3.62 4.78
CA ALA A 9 9.03 3.38 5.44
C ALA A 9 9.76 4.69 5.83
N ILE A 10 9.51 5.79 5.11
CA ILE A 10 10.12 7.09 5.40
C ILE A 10 9.30 7.89 6.42
N LEU A 11 7.98 7.72 6.43
CA LEU A 11 7.07 8.50 7.27
C LEU A 11 7.40 8.52 8.78
N PRO A 12 7.89 7.43 9.41
CA PRO A 12 8.24 7.45 10.83
C PRO A 12 9.30 8.50 11.21
N SER A 13 10.13 8.94 10.25
CA SER A 13 11.12 10.00 10.47
C SER A 13 10.51 11.41 10.52
N PHE A 14 9.24 11.58 10.12
CA PHE A 14 8.62 12.91 9.95
C PHE A 14 7.28 13.06 10.64
N LEU A 15 6.61 11.97 10.97
CA LEU A 15 5.26 11.98 11.53
C LEU A 15 5.19 11.15 12.82
N PRO A 16 4.33 11.55 13.75
CA PRO A 16 4.06 10.75 14.94
C PRO A 16 3.39 9.42 14.55
N LEU A 17 3.58 8.39 15.40
CA LEU A 17 3.18 7.01 15.10
C LEU A 17 1.69 6.85 14.75
N ASN A 18 0.83 7.60 15.43
CA ASN A 18 -0.62 7.59 15.18
C ASN A 18 -1.04 8.20 13.84
N ALA A 19 -0.17 9.00 13.20
CA ALA A 19 -0.44 9.64 11.92
C ALA A 19 0.10 8.84 10.71
N LEU A 20 1.01 7.87 10.92
CA LEU A 20 1.69 7.15 9.84
C LEU A 20 0.72 6.50 8.86
N ILE A 21 -0.14 5.63 9.37
CA ILE A 21 -1.05 4.82 8.54
C ILE A 21 -2.18 5.68 7.93
N PRO A 22 -2.85 6.59 8.71
CA PRO A 22 -3.89 7.46 8.15
C PRO A 22 -3.38 8.37 7.04
N VAL A 23 -2.29 9.12 7.29
CA VAL A 23 -1.72 10.08 6.32
C VAL A 23 -1.23 9.35 5.07
N HIS A 24 -0.51 8.22 5.23
CA HIS A 24 -0.17 7.35 4.11
C HIS A 24 -1.42 6.90 3.34
N GLY A 25 -2.47 6.50 4.05
CA GLY A 25 -3.73 6.04 3.46
C GLY A 25 -4.36 7.10 2.55
N LEU A 26 -4.51 8.33 3.02
CA LEU A 26 -5.11 9.41 2.24
C LEU A 26 -4.25 9.80 1.02
N THR A 27 -2.94 9.85 1.19
CA THR A 27 -2.01 10.11 0.08
C THR A 27 -2.09 9.03 -1.00
N GLN A 28 -2.07 7.76 -0.59
CA GLN A 28 -2.16 6.63 -1.51
C GLN A 28 -3.54 6.50 -2.16
N MET A 29 -4.60 6.87 -1.44
CA MET A 29 -5.95 6.98 -2.02
C MET A 29 -5.95 7.92 -3.22
N SER A 30 -5.42 9.12 -3.06
CA SER A 30 -5.36 10.12 -4.14
C SER A 30 -4.55 9.63 -5.34
N SER A 31 -3.38 9.03 -5.09
CA SER A 31 -2.50 8.51 -6.14
C SER A 31 -3.09 7.32 -6.90
N ASN A 32 -3.74 6.38 -6.20
CA ASN A 32 -4.35 5.21 -6.83
C ASN A 32 -5.65 5.58 -7.54
N LEU A 33 -6.48 6.44 -6.93
CA LEU A 33 -7.73 6.90 -7.55
C LEU A 33 -7.47 7.62 -8.86
N SER A 34 -6.46 8.51 -8.93
CA SER A 34 -6.07 9.17 -10.17
C SER A 34 -5.73 8.16 -11.27
N ARG A 35 -4.93 7.13 -10.94
CA ARG A 35 -4.56 6.07 -11.90
C ARG A 35 -5.76 5.25 -12.35
N ALA A 36 -6.67 4.92 -11.44
CA ALA A 36 -7.89 4.18 -11.77
C ALA A 36 -8.82 5.01 -12.68
N VAL A 37 -8.94 6.32 -12.44
CA VAL A 37 -9.74 7.24 -13.27
C VAL A 37 -9.13 7.39 -14.65
N PHE A 38 -7.82 7.61 -14.77
CA PHE A 38 -7.17 7.74 -16.08
C PHE A 38 -7.20 6.43 -16.88
N GLY A 39 -7.12 5.27 -16.20
CA GLY A 39 -7.18 3.96 -16.83
C GLY A 39 -8.58 3.31 -16.77
N TYR A 40 -9.68 4.06 -16.56
CA TYR A 40 -10.98 3.48 -16.23
C TYR A 40 -11.51 2.47 -17.26
N LYS A 41 -11.13 2.63 -18.53
CA LYS A 41 -11.53 1.74 -19.63
C LYS A 41 -10.92 0.33 -19.50
N ASP A 42 -9.78 0.25 -18.83
CA ASP A 42 -9.04 -1.00 -18.63
C ASP A 42 -9.37 -1.66 -17.29
N VAL A 43 -10.16 -1.00 -16.43
CA VAL A 43 -10.57 -1.55 -15.14
C VAL A 43 -11.50 -2.75 -15.35
N GLN A 44 -11.14 -3.87 -14.76
CA GLN A 44 -11.95 -5.09 -14.78
C GLN A 44 -12.94 -5.07 -13.61
N PHE A 45 -14.14 -4.56 -13.87
CA PHE A 45 -15.14 -4.30 -12.83
C PHE A 45 -15.71 -5.59 -12.20
N GLU A 46 -15.62 -6.73 -12.87
CA GLU A 46 -16.11 -8.01 -12.38
C GLU A 46 -15.42 -8.51 -11.11
N VAL A 47 -14.19 -8.09 -10.85
CA VAL A 47 -13.44 -8.51 -9.65
C VAL A 47 -13.75 -7.62 -8.44
N ILE A 48 -14.27 -6.41 -8.68
CA ILE A 48 -14.50 -5.39 -7.63
C ILE A 48 -15.47 -5.85 -6.55
N PRO A 49 -16.65 -6.41 -6.85
CA PRO A 49 -17.61 -6.78 -5.80
C PRO A 49 -17.06 -7.79 -4.79
N LYS A 50 -16.35 -8.81 -5.27
CA LYS A 50 -15.72 -9.82 -4.42
C LYS A 50 -14.62 -9.21 -3.53
N PHE A 51 -13.80 -8.36 -4.13
CA PHE A 51 -12.74 -7.66 -3.41
C PHE A 51 -13.30 -6.70 -2.36
N LEU A 52 -14.31 -5.90 -2.71
CA LEU A 52 -14.96 -4.95 -1.81
C LEU A 52 -15.58 -5.66 -0.59
N LEU A 53 -16.30 -6.76 -0.82
CA LEU A 53 -16.90 -7.54 0.26
C LEU A 53 -15.83 -8.09 1.21
N GLY A 54 -14.77 -8.68 0.67
CA GLY A 54 -13.63 -9.14 1.47
C GLY A 54 -12.97 -8.00 2.23
N SER A 55 -12.76 -6.86 1.57
CA SER A 55 -12.17 -5.65 2.17
C SER A 55 -13.01 -5.11 3.33
N ALA A 56 -14.33 -5.05 3.17
CA ALA A 56 -15.22 -4.55 4.22
C ALA A 56 -15.20 -5.44 5.48
N ILE A 57 -15.18 -6.77 5.30
CA ILE A 57 -15.06 -7.70 6.43
C ILE A 57 -13.66 -7.65 7.03
N GLY A 58 -12.62 -7.66 6.19
CA GLY A 58 -11.25 -7.63 6.64
C GLY A 58 -10.92 -6.38 7.45
N ILE A 59 -11.32 -5.20 6.96
CA ILE A 59 -11.03 -3.95 7.67
C ILE A 59 -11.77 -3.89 9.02
N GLY A 60 -12.99 -4.38 9.11
CA GLY A 60 -13.75 -4.42 10.36
C GLY A 60 -13.06 -5.29 11.42
N ILE A 61 -12.60 -6.49 11.03
CA ILE A 61 -11.89 -7.39 11.95
C ILE A 61 -10.54 -6.81 12.37
N PHE A 62 -9.73 -6.34 11.42
CA PHE A 62 -8.41 -5.79 11.72
C PHE A 62 -8.47 -4.44 12.43
N ALA A 63 -9.50 -3.62 12.22
CA ALA A 63 -9.75 -2.42 13.00
C ALA A 63 -9.97 -2.76 14.49
N GLY A 64 -10.69 -3.84 14.78
CA GLY A 64 -10.81 -4.36 16.15
C GLY A 64 -9.47 -4.79 16.74
N ILE A 65 -8.62 -5.47 15.94
CA ILE A 65 -7.30 -5.93 16.37
C ILE A 65 -6.36 -4.75 16.70
N LEU A 66 -6.48 -3.62 15.98
CA LEU A 66 -5.66 -2.43 16.26
C LEU A 66 -5.77 -1.92 17.69
N ASN A 67 -6.91 -2.12 18.35
CA ASN A 67 -7.08 -1.72 19.75
C ASN A 67 -6.17 -2.51 20.71
N PHE A 68 -5.62 -3.65 20.29
CA PHE A 68 -4.72 -4.50 21.06
C PHE A 68 -3.25 -4.35 20.66
N ILE A 69 -2.96 -3.60 19.60
CA ILE A 69 -1.59 -3.38 19.12
C ILE A 69 -1.10 -2.04 19.66
N SER A 70 -0.01 -2.05 20.43
CA SER A 70 0.67 -0.80 20.80
C SER A 70 1.23 -0.12 19.54
N LEU A 71 0.99 1.19 19.42
CA LEU A 71 1.47 1.99 18.29
C LEU A 71 3.00 1.97 18.15
N GLU A 72 3.71 1.76 19.25
CA GLU A 72 5.18 1.63 19.27
C GLU A 72 5.68 0.51 18.35
N TYR A 73 4.92 -0.59 18.22
CA TYR A 73 5.30 -1.73 17.37
C TYR A 73 4.86 -1.60 15.91
N VAL A 74 4.07 -0.58 15.56
CA VAL A 74 3.64 -0.38 14.16
C VAL A 74 4.83 -0.25 13.21
N PRO A 75 5.90 0.52 13.50
CA PRO A 75 7.08 0.57 12.64
C PRO A 75 7.78 -0.79 12.49
N LEU A 76 7.79 -1.62 13.54
CA LEU A 76 8.33 -2.98 13.48
C LEU A 76 7.54 -3.85 12.49
N PHE A 77 6.21 -3.82 12.55
CA PHE A 77 5.36 -4.55 11.60
C PHE A 77 5.54 -4.06 10.16
N ILE A 78 5.66 -2.75 9.96
CA ILE A 78 5.93 -2.14 8.65
C ILE A 78 7.26 -2.68 8.10
N GLY A 79 8.34 -2.56 8.87
CA GLY A 79 9.66 -3.00 8.45
C GLY A 79 9.74 -4.51 8.19
N ALA A 80 9.18 -5.31 9.10
CA ALA A 80 9.13 -6.77 8.94
C ALA A 80 8.34 -7.18 7.67
N TYR A 81 7.19 -6.57 7.43
CA TYR A 81 6.40 -6.82 6.22
C TYR A 81 7.17 -6.47 4.94
N ILE A 82 7.87 -5.32 4.92
CA ILE A 82 8.70 -4.91 3.78
C ILE A 82 9.79 -5.95 3.52
N LEU A 83 10.55 -6.36 4.54
CA LEU A 83 11.62 -7.35 4.39
C LEU A 83 11.10 -8.72 3.94
N LEU A 84 10.00 -9.19 4.53
CA LEU A 84 9.36 -10.45 4.11
C LEU A 84 8.88 -10.39 2.66
N SER A 85 8.28 -9.28 2.24
CA SER A 85 7.80 -9.09 0.86
C SER A 85 8.93 -9.04 -0.16
N LEU A 86 10.12 -8.55 0.23
CA LEU A 86 11.28 -8.42 -0.66
C LEU A 86 12.12 -9.69 -0.78
N TRP A 87 12.26 -10.44 0.32
CA TRP A 87 13.29 -11.48 0.44
C TRP A 87 12.76 -12.89 0.74
N SER A 88 11.53 -13.03 1.26
CA SER A 88 10.98 -14.35 1.60
C SER A 88 10.19 -14.95 0.43
N GLU A 89 10.79 -15.89 -0.30
CA GLU A 89 10.09 -16.65 -1.33
C GLU A 89 8.89 -17.42 -0.77
N LYS A 90 9.07 -18.05 0.41
CA LYS A 90 7.98 -18.77 1.09
C LYS A 90 6.80 -17.87 1.46
N PHE A 91 7.07 -16.63 1.87
CA PHE A 91 6.03 -15.64 2.14
C PHE A 91 5.30 -15.25 0.86
N ASN A 92 6.06 -14.99 -0.21
CA ASN A 92 5.49 -14.62 -1.50
C ASN A 92 4.71 -15.78 -2.14
N GLU A 93 5.16 -17.03 -1.99
CA GLU A 93 4.43 -18.21 -2.47
C GLU A 93 3.12 -18.42 -1.70
N LYS A 94 3.11 -18.22 -0.38
CA LYS A 94 1.86 -18.26 0.41
C LYS A 94 0.87 -17.21 -0.08
N ILE A 95 1.35 -16.00 -0.36
CA ILE A 95 0.51 -14.93 -0.91
C ILE A 95 -0.08 -15.33 -2.28
N LYS A 96 0.73 -15.96 -3.15
CA LYS A 96 0.29 -16.43 -4.48
C LYS A 96 -0.79 -17.52 -4.43
N ARG A 97 -0.91 -18.23 -3.32
CA ARG A 97 -1.95 -19.27 -3.14
C ARG A 97 -3.36 -18.71 -2.92
N TYR A 98 -3.49 -17.43 -2.59
CA TYR A 98 -4.81 -16.81 -2.48
C TYR A 98 -5.38 -16.59 -3.89
N GLU A 99 -6.26 -17.51 -4.31
CA GLU A 99 -6.88 -17.51 -5.64
C GLU A 99 -8.24 -16.79 -5.67
N SER A 100 -8.54 -16.00 -4.66
CA SER A 100 -9.82 -15.32 -4.53
C SER A 100 -9.67 -13.84 -4.28
N TYR A 101 -10.32 -13.01 -5.08
CA TYR A 101 -10.39 -11.56 -4.85
C TYR A 101 -11.06 -11.20 -3.52
N PHE A 102 -11.95 -12.06 -3.02
CA PHE A 102 -12.50 -11.90 -1.67
C PHE A 102 -11.41 -12.04 -0.60
N LEU A 103 -10.62 -13.11 -0.64
CA LEU A 103 -9.53 -13.31 0.31
C LEU A 103 -8.43 -12.25 0.15
N ALA A 104 -8.13 -11.86 -1.09
CA ALA A 104 -7.19 -10.78 -1.36
C ALA A 104 -7.67 -9.46 -0.74
N GLY A 105 -8.94 -9.10 -0.92
CA GLY A 105 -9.54 -7.93 -0.29
C GLY A 105 -9.51 -7.98 1.23
N PHE A 106 -9.88 -9.13 1.80
CA PHE A 106 -9.88 -9.36 3.24
C PHE A 106 -8.49 -9.15 3.86
N PHE A 107 -7.49 -9.86 3.37
CA PHE A 107 -6.14 -9.76 3.93
C PHE A 107 -5.43 -8.46 3.54
N GLN A 108 -5.55 -8.01 2.30
CA GLN A 108 -4.90 -6.78 1.86
C GLN A 108 -5.40 -5.57 2.62
N THR A 109 -6.73 -5.40 2.70
CA THR A 109 -7.31 -4.24 3.38
C THR A 109 -7.13 -4.34 4.88
N GLY A 110 -7.35 -5.53 5.47
CA GLY A 110 -7.12 -5.76 6.88
C GLY A 110 -5.66 -5.49 7.29
N LEU A 111 -4.70 -6.16 6.67
CA LEU A 111 -3.28 -5.96 6.98
C LEU A 111 -2.81 -4.52 6.73
N SER A 112 -3.42 -3.82 5.77
CA SER A 112 -3.06 -2.43 5.48
C SER A 112 -3.33 -1.49 6.66
N MET A 113 -4.17 -1.88 7.61
CA MET A 113 -4.42 -1.13 8.84
C MET A 113 -3.21 -1.12 9.77
N VAL A 114 -2.35 -2.13 9.68
CA VAL A 114 -1.16 -2.28 10.54
C VAL A 114 0.12 -1.89 9.78
N VAL A 115 0.29 -2.40 8.55
CA VAL A 115 1.55 -2.21 7.81
C VAL A 115 1.50 -1.10 6.75
N GLY A 116 0.34 -0.52 6.51
CA GLY A 116 0.15 0.61 5.60
C GLY A 116 0.11 0.24 4.13
N ALA A 117 1.07 -0.50 3.61
CA ALA A 117 1.26 -0.78 2.18
C ALA A 117 1.24 -2.29 1.88
N THR A 118 0.15 -2.79 1.31
CA THR A 118 -0.09 -4.23 1.05
C THR A 118 -0.32 -4.56 -0.44
N GLY A 119 0.05 -3.65 -1.34
CA GLY A 119 -0.17 -3.77 -2.79
C GLY A 119 0.24 -5.08 -3.47
N PRO A 120 1.31 -5.78 -3.05
CA PRO A 120 1.70 -7.05 -3.67
C PRO A 120 0.63 -8.15 -3.67
N LEU A 121 -0.26 -8.19 -2.66
CA LEU A 121 -1.28 -9.23 -2.53
C LEU A 121 -2.22 -9.30 -3.74
N THR A 122 -2.79 -8.17 -4.14
CA THR A 122 -3.73 -8.11 -5.28
C THR A 122 -3.00 -8.19 -6.61
N MET A 123 -1.80 -7.62 -6.70
CA MET A 123 -1.05 -7.57 -7.95
C MET A 123 -0.70 -8.97 -8.46
N THR A 124 -0.42 -9.92 -7.58
CA THR A 124 -0.12 -11.31 -7.97
C THR A 124 -1.32 -12.00 -8.61
N LEU A 125 -2.54 -11.75 -8.12
CA LEU A 125 -3.78 -12.28 -8.72
C LEU A 125 -4.03 -11.67 -10.09
N LEU A 126 -3.94 -10.35 -10.19
CA LEU A 126 -4.17 -9.65 -11.45
C LEU A 126 -3.20 -10.09 -12.54
N LEU A 127 -1.92 -10.29 -12.21
CA LEU A 127 -0.91 -10.79 -13.16
C LEU A 127 -1.15 -12.25 -13.58
N LYS A 128 -1.86 -13.04 -12.77
CA LYS A 128 -2.27 -14.40 -13.11
C LYS A 128 -3.46 -14.40 -14.07
N ASP A 129 -4.44 -13.53 -13.82
CA ASP A 129 -5.71 -13.52 -14.53
C ASP A 129 -5.68 -12.70 -15.83
N TYR A 130 -4.81 -11.68 -15.89
CA TYR A 130 -4.74 -10.75 -17.02
C TYR A 130 -3.31 -10.63 -17.55
N GLN A 131 -3.15 -10.83 -18.86
CA GLN A 131 -1.85 -10.65 -19.57
C GLN A 131 -1.61 -9.19 -19.97
N ASP A 132 -2.67 -8.42 -20.10
CA ASP A 132 -2.63 -7.00 -20.48
C ASP A 132 -2.18 -6.15 -19.30
N LYS A 133 -1.07 -5.43 -19.48
CA LYS A 133 -0.48 -4.56 -18.44
C LYS A 133 -1.38 -3.42 -18.02
N ASP A 134 -2.15 -2.85 -18.96
CA ASP A 134 -3.01 -1.71 -18.69
C ASP A 134 -4.20 -2.16 -17.85
N LYS A 135 -4.78 -3.33 -18.13
CA LYS A 135 -5.81 -3.95 -17.29
C LYS A 135 -5.29 -4.24 -15.88
N VAL A 136 -4.10 -4.80 -15.75
CA VAL A 136 -3.47 -5.09 -14.45
C VAL A 136 -3.24 -3.81 -13.64
N VAL A 137 -2.69 -2.79 -14.28
CA VAL A 137 -2.37 -1.51 -13.60
C VAL A 137 -3.63 -0.76 -13.20
N ALA A 138 -4.60 -0.62 -14.12
CA ALA A 138 -5.84 0.10 -13.87
C ALA A 138 -6.70 -0.59 -12.80
N THR A 139 -6.89 -1.91 -12.92
CA THR A 139 -7.65 -2.68 -11.94
C THR A 139 -6.95 -2.71 -10.58
N GLY A 140 -5.63 -2.89 -10.56
CA GLY A 140 -4.84 -2.82 -9.33
C GLY A 140 -4.99 -1.47 -8.63
N ALA A 141 -4.97 -0.36 -9.38
CA ALA A 141 -5.19 0.97 -8.84
C ALA A 141 -6.62 1.14 -8.29
N ALA A 142 -7.65 0.61 -8.95
CA ALA A 142 -9.02 0.63 -8.47
C ALA A 142 -9.18 -0.14 -7.15
N LEU A 143 -8.64 -1.36 -7.06
CA LEU A 143 -8.68 -2.19 -5.85
C LEU A 143 -7.88 -1.56 -4.69
N MET A 144 -6.71 -0.96 -4.97
CA MET A 144 -5.96 -0.20 -3.98
C MET A 144 -6.71 1.05 -3.51
N SER A 145 -7.44 1.73 -4.40
CA SER A 145 -8.29 2.87 -4.02
C SER A 145 -9.36 2.45 -3.02
N ILE A 146 -10.03 1.32 -3.24
CA ILE A 146 -11.01 0.74 -2.31
C ILE A 146 -10.35 0.51 -0.94
N THR A 147 -9.19 -0.14 -0.91
CA THR A 147 -8.44 -0.38 0.33
C THR A 147 -8.18 0.91 1.09
N HIS A 148 -7.71 1.95 0.42
CA HIS A 148 -7.36 3.21 1.07
C HIS A 148 -8.57 4.06 1.43
N ILE A 149 -9.64 4.05 0.64
CA ILE A 149 -10.92 4.70 0.96
C ILE A 149 -11.47 4.12 2.27
N LEU A 150 -11.62 2.80 2.35
CA LEU A 150 -12.12 2.14 3.56
C LEU A 150 -11.24 2.45 4.78
N LYS A 151 -9.92 2.45 4.60
CA LYS A 151 -8.97 2.79 5.65
C LYS A 151 -9.14 4.22 6.15
N VAL A 152 -9.26 5.20 5.26
CA VAL A 152 -9.50 6.60 5.62
C VAL A 152 -10.78 6.73 6.45
N PHE A 153 -11.88 6.09 6.03
CA PHE A 153 -13.14 6.12 6.80
C PHE A 153 -12.99 5.51 8.20
N VAL A 154 -12.28 4.41 8.34
CA VAL A 154 -12.07 3.78 9.66
C VAL A 154 -11.22 4.68 10.57
N PHE A 155 -10.16 5.31 10.08
CA PHE A 155 -9.38 6.25 10.89
C PHE A 155 -10.16 7.51 11.25
N MET A 156 -11.02 8.01 10.35
CA MET A 156 -11.97 9.09 10.70
C MET A 156 -12.92 8.65 11.83
N TYR A 157 -13.45 7.44 11.75
CA TYR A 157 -14.31 6.88 12.79
C TYR A 157 -13.58 6.75 14.14
N PHE A 158 -12.28 6.44 14.12
CA PHE A 158 -11.43 6.43 15.32
C PHE A 158 -11.00 7.83 15.80
N GLY A 159 -11.53 8.89 15.19
CA GLY A 159 -11.28 10.26 15.60
C GLY A 159 -10.00 10.89 15.05
N PHE A 160 -9.37 10.27 14.02
CA PHE A 160 -8.20 10.88 13.40
C PHE A 160 -8.60 12.11 12.56
N VAL A 161 -8.02 13.27 12.89
CA VAL A 161 -8.29 14.54 12.20
C VAL A 161 -7.27 14.76 11.10
N PHE A 162 -7.66 14.44 9.86
CA PHE A 162 -6.79 14.60 8.68
C PHE A 162 -6.40 16.05 8.41
N PHE A 163 -7.23 17.00 8.84
CA PHE A 163 -7.00 18.41 8.60
C PHE A 163 -5.72 18.92 9.30
N ASP A 164 -5.36 18.34 10.44
CA ASP A 164 -4.14 18.68 11.19
C ASP A 164 -2.87 18.39 10.39
N TYR A 165 -2.97 17.51 9.39
CA TYR A 165 -1.86 17.08 8.53
C TYR A 165 -2.02 17.53 7.08
N ILE A 166 -2.98 18.43 6.78
CA ILE A 166 -3.36 18.77 5.41
C ILE A 166 -2.19 19.30 4.58
N GLY A 167 -1.30 20.10 5.16
CA GLY A 167 -0.12 20.63 4.49
C GLY A 167 0.84 19.52 4.04
N VAL A 168 1.10 18.55 4.93
CA VAL A 168 1.95 17.38 4.61
C VAL A 168 1.28 16.50 3.55
N ILE A 169 -0.02 16.25 3.68
CA ILE A 169 -0.80 15.44 2.73
C ILE A 169 -0.76 16.06 1.35
N ILE A 170 -0.99 17.37 1.21
CA ILE A 170 -0.92 18.08 -0.06
C ILE A 170 0.49 17.98 -0.67
N ALA A 171 1.53 18.24 0.13
CA ALA A 171 2.91 18.13 -0.32
C ALA A 171 3.24 16.71 -0.82
N MET A 172 2.77 15.69 -0.11
CA MET A 172 2.95 14.28 -0.49
C MET A 172 2.19 13.93 -1.77
N ILE A 173 0.97 14.43 -1.97
CA ILE A 173 0.20 14.24 -3.20
C ILE A 173 0.90 14.89 -4.39
N ILE A 174 1.36 16.13 -4.23
CA ILE A 174 2.12 16.85 -5.27
C ILE A 174 3.40 16.06 -5.59
N GLY A 175 4.14 15.63 -4.56
CA GLY A 175 5.35 14.82 -4.72
C GLY A 175 5.08 13.48 -5.43
N ALA A 176 3.96 12.81 -5.12
CA ALA A 176 3.57 11.56 -5.76
C ALA A 176 3.21 11.76 -7.25
N VAL A 177 2.52 12.84 -7.58
CA VAL A 177 2.19 13.20 -8.98
C VAL A 177 3.47 13.56 -9.75
N ALA A 178 4.31 14.44 -9.20
CA ALA A 178 5.57 14.83 -9.83
C ALA A 178 6.51 13.63 -10.00
N GLY A 179 6.64 12.78 -8.96
CA GLY A 179 7.44 11.56 -9.02
C GLY A 179 6.91 10.53 -10.03
N SER A 180 5.60 10.39 -10.15
CA SER A 180 4.98 9.54 -11.18
C SER A 180 5.27 10.05 -12.58
N TRP A 181 5.17 11.37 -12.80
CA TRP A 181 5.48 11.99 -14.07
C TRP A 181 6.97 11.81 -14.42
N ALA A 182 7.88 12.15 -13.52
CA ALA A 182 9.32 11.97 -13.72
C ALA A 182 9.69 10.50 -13.95
N GLY A 183 9.09 9.57 -13.16
CA GLY A 183 9.30 8.13 -13.31
C GLY A 183 8.86 7.60 -14.68
N THR A 184 7.78 8.14 -15.24
CA THR A 184 7.32 7.77 -16.58
C THR A 184 8.35 8.21 -17.65
N GLN A 185 8.93 9.40 -17.52
CA GLN A 185 9.95 9.91 -18.46
C GLN A 185 11.29 9.15 -18.38
N LEU A 186 11.60 8.58 -17.22
CA LEU A 186 12.83 7.83 -16.97
C LEU A 186 12.70 6.33 -17.23
N ARG A 187 11.49 5.82 -17.32
CA ARG A 187 11.18 4.38 -17.39
C ARG A 187 11.95 3.66 -18.50
N ASP A 188 12.03 4.26 -19.68
CA ASP A 188 12.65 3.65 -20.85
C ASP A 188 14.19 3.80 -20.86
N LYS A 189 14.74 4.63 -19.95
CA LYS A 189 16.17 4.91 -19.83
C LYS A 189 16.87 4.05 -18.77
N ILE A 190 16.13 3.34 -17.94
CA ILE A 190 16.67 2.60 -16.80
C ILE A 190 16.53 1.09 -17.06
N ASP A 191 17.62 0.36 -16.90
CA ASP A 191 17.60 -1.11 -16.89
C ASP A 191 16.70 -1.61 -15.77
N GLY A 192 15.63 -2.33 -16.11
CA GLY A 192 14.63 -2.81 -15.17
C GLY A 192 15.19 -3.70 -14.06
N LYS A 193 16.22 -4.52 -14.35
CA LYS A 193 16.87 -5.39 -13.36
C LYS A 193 17.67 -4.57 -12.35
N LYS A 194 18.44 -3.59 -12.81
CA LYS A 194 19.20 -2.67 -11.96
C LYS A 194 18.26 -1.83 -11.10
N PHE A 195 17.18 -1.33 -11.68
CA PHE A 195 16.17 -0.57 -10.94
C PHE A 195 15.54 -1.38 -9.81
N ILE A 196 15.15 -2.63 -10.06
CA ILE A 196 14.57 -3.51 -9.04
C ILE A 196 15.58 -3.79 -7.93
N LEU A 197 16.85 -4.00 -8.25
CA LEU A 197 17.89 -4.23 -7.24
C LEU A 197 18.11 -2.99 -6.36
N ILE A 198 18.22 -1.81 -6.96
CA ILE A 198 18.37 -0.53 -6.23
C ILE A 198 17.16 -0.33 -5.30
N LEU A 199 15.95 -0.56 -5.82
CA LEU A 199 14.72 -0.44 -5.03
C LEU A 199 14.70 -1.41 -3.85
N LYS A 200 15.10 -2.67 -4.06
CA LYS A 200 15.21 -3.67 -2.98
C LYS A 200 16.20 -3.26 -1.90
N VAL A 201 17.38 -2.80 -2.28
CA VAL A 201 18.41 -2.35 -1.33
C VAL A 201 17.93 -1.14 -0.54
N LEU A 202 17.38 -0.13 -1.21
CA LEU A 202 16.85 1.06 -0.57
C LEU A 202 15.71 0.75 0.42
N LEU A 203 14.73 -0.06 -0.01
CA LEU A 203 13.63 -0.48 0.85
C LEU A 203 14.11 -1.32 2.04
N SER A 204 15.13 -2.16 1.85
CA SER A 204 15.71 -2.94 2.94
C SER A 204 16.41 -2.04 3.97
N ALA A 205 17.18 -1.06 3.51
CA ALA A 205 17.83 -0.10 4.39
C ALA A 205 16.81 0.71 5.21
N LEU A 206 15.75 1.20 4.54
CA LEU A 206 14.65 1.92 5.21
C LEU A 206 13.90 1.02 6.20
N ALA A 207 13.61 -0.22 5.84
CA ALA A 207 12.93 -1.16 6.72
C ALA A 207 13.77 -1.48 7.98
N ILE A 208 15.08 -1.67 7.82
CA ILE A 208 16.00 -1.88 8.95
C ILE A 208 16.04 -0.62 9.82
N HIS A 209 16.17 0.56 9.23
CA HIS A 209 16.15 1.83 9.98
C HIS A 209 14.89 1.98 10.84
N VAL A 210 13.72 1.69 10.26
CA VAL A 210 12.43 1.77 10.95
C VAL A 210 12.31 0.73 12.08
N ILE A 211 12.82 -0.49 11.86
CA ILE A 211 12.85 -1.53 12.90
C ILE A 211 13.77 -1.13 14.06
N VAL A 212 14.99 -0.70 13.75
CA VAL A 212 15.97 -0.30 14.75
C VAL A 212 15.47 0.88 15.58
N GLY A 213 14.78 1.83 14.96
CA GLY A 213 14.18 2.99 15.64
C GLY A 213 13.11 2.64 16.68
N VAL A 214 12.62 1.41 16.72
CA VAL A 214 11.69 0.95 17.79
C VAL A 214 12.44 0.62 19.08
N PHE A 215 13.74 0.32 19.00
CA PHE A 215 14.55 -0.17 20.12
C PHE A 215 15.56 0.87 20.66
N ILE A 216 15.67 2.00 19.99
CA ILE A 216 16.52 3.13 20.40
C ILE A 216 15.68 4.31 20.82
#